data_1475d36a18b6c43c3a07acf3db6a1d11
#
_entry.id   1475d36a18b6c43c3a07acf3db6a1d11
#
_cell.length_a   1.000
_cell.length_b   1.000
_cell.length_c   1.000
_cell.angle_alpha   90.00
_cell.angle_beta   90.00
_cell.angle_gamma   90.00
#
_symmetry.space_group_name_H-M   'P 1'
#
loop_
_entity.id
_entity.type
_entity.pdbx_description
1 polymer ?
#
loop_
_entity_poly.entity_id
_entity_poly.type
_entity_poly.pdbx_seq_one_letter_code
_entity_poly.pdbx_strand_id
1 'polypeptide(L)'
;MKAWESNIRKVEPYVPGEQPKVQDVIKLNTNENPYGPSENVRKAMEAIDIDRCRLYPDPDVTKLVKSIADYYGMDNNQVFVGVGSDDVLSMCFLTFFNGKKQVLFPDITYSFYSVWADLYRIPYEKQKLDDNMKIVPEDYYKENGGVIFPNPNAPTGLLMDLDSVRDIIEHNKDVVVIVDEAYIDFGGVSAKDLVNEYDNVLVVQTFSKSRSMAGMRIGYAFGSKELIKALNDVKFSFNSYTMNMTSIDMGVASINDKKYFEECVERITATRERTKEELTKLGFTFPDSKANFIFATHKSVPAKEIFEKLKDLNIFVRYFAQPGIDNYLRITIGTDEQMDKLISALSEIVG
;
A
#
# COMPACT_ATOMS: atom_id res chain seq x y z
N MET A 1 32.25 2.65 25.90
CA MET A 1 30.83 2.29 25.58
C MET A 1 30.15 1.99 26.91
N LYS A 2 29.02 2.63 27.19
CA LYS A 2 28.26 2.35 28.44
C LYS A 2 27.55 0.99 28.30
N ALA A 3 27.36 0.27 29.40
CA ALA A 3 26.79 -1.09 29.36
C ALA A 3 25.41 -1.16 28.69
N TRP A 4 24.56 -0.13 28.81
CA TRP A 4 23.24 -0.08 28.19
C TRP A 4 23.29 0.11 26.67
N GLU A 5 24.36 0.69 26.11
CA GLU A 5 24.49 0.93 24.66
C GLU A 5 24.51 -0.37 23.86
N SER A 6 24.99 -1.49 24.46
CA SER A 6 24.96 -2.82 23.86
C SER A 6 23.56 -3.42 23.74
N ASN A 7 22.61 -2.90 24.54
CA ASN A 7 21.22 -3.37 24.55
C ASN A 7 20.30 -2.58 23.61
N ILE A 8 20.82 -1.51 22.97
CA ILE A 8 20.04 -0.75 21.99
C ILE A 8 19.82 -1.62 20.75
N ARG A 9 18.55 -1.73 20.32
CA ARG A 9 18.21 -2.40 19.05
C ARG A 9 18.75 -1.56 17.90
N LYS A 10 19.62 -2.16 17.10
CA LYS A 10 20.15 -1.55 15.87
C LYS A 10 19.24 -1.97 14.71
N VAL A 11 18.71 -0.99 13.99
CA VAL A 11 17.87 -1.18 12.80
C VAL A 11 18.24 -0.13 11.75
N GLU A 12 18.08 -0.45 10.48
CA GLU A 12 18.07 0.53 9.40
C GLU A 12 16.62 0.96 9.17
N PRO A 13 16.28 2.22 9.48
CA PRO A 13 14.90 2.67 9.36
C PRO A 13 14.50 2.85 7.90
N TYR A 14 13.22 2.71 7.61
CA TYR A 14 12.64 3.11 6.33
C TYR A 14 12.89 4.59 6.05
N VAL A 15 13.26 4.90 4.80
CA VAL A 15 13.43 6.28 4.32
C VAL A 15 12.16 6.71 3.58
N PRO A 16 11.32 7.57 4.18
CA PRO A 16 10.09 8.03 3.55
C PRO A 16 10.39 8.86 2.29
N GLY A 17 9.39 8.96 1.41
CA GLY A 17 9.44 9.87 0.27
C GLY A 17 9.58 11.32 0.73
N GLU A 18 10.28 12.12 -0.05
CA GLU A 18 10.45 13.54 0.22
C GLU A 18 9.09 14.25 0.39
N GLN A 19 8.98 15.07 1.43
CA GLN A 19 7.82 15.92 1.68
C GLN A 19 8.22 17.37 1.38
N PRO A 20 7.94 17.87 0.15
CA PRO A 20 8.33 19.22 -0.22
C PRO A 20 7.58 20.27 0.63
N LYS A 21 8.33 21.31 1.04
CA LYS A 21 7.81 22.43 1.87
C LYS A 21 7.67 23.74 1.09
N VAL A 22 7.75 23.64 -0.24
CA VAL A 22 7.62 24.81 -1.14
C VAL A 22 6.16 25.02 -1.55
N GLN A 23 5.81 26.25 -1.95
CA GLN A 23 4.50 26.57 -2.50
C GLN A 23 4.44 26.11 -3.98
N ASP A 24 3.22 25.95 -4.49
CA ASP A 24 2.95 25.58 -5.89
C ASP A 24 3.63 24.30 -6.37
N VAL A 25 3.70 23.29 -5.47
CA VAL A 25 4.30 22.00 -5.76
C VAL A 25 3.31 21.06 -6.47
N ILE A 26 3.82 20.33 -7.47
CA ILE A 26 3.14 19.17 -8.05
C ILE A 26 3.74 17.93 -7.41
N LYS A 27 3.01 17.35 -6.44
CA LYS A 27 3.48 16.24 -5.62
C LYS A 27 3.00 14.90 -6.17
N LEU A 28 3.86 14.19 -6.91
CA LEU A 28 3.57 12.91 -7.57
C LEU A 28 4.52 11.78 -7.10
N ASN A 29 4.95 11.80 -5.83
CA ASN A 29 6.01 10.90 -5.32
C ASN A 29 5.58 9.88 -4.26
N THR A 30 4.40 10.03 -3.63
CA THR A 30 3.97 9.19 -2.50
C THR A 30 2.64 8.47 -2.71
N ASN A 31 2.15 8.42 -3.95
CA ASN A 31 0.94 7.71 -4.35
C ASN A 31 -0.31 8.16 -3.57
N GLU A 32 -0.39 9.44 -3.24
CA GLU A 32 -1.57 10.04 -2.63
C GLU A 32 -2.67 10.22 -3.68
N ASN A 33 -3.92 10.23 -3.25
CA ASN A 33 -5.04 10.54 -4.11
C ASN A 33 -5.07 12.05 -4.39
N PRO A 34 -5.15 12.50 -5.65
CA PRO A 34 -5.17 13.93 -5.97
C PRO A 34 -6.49 14.62 -5.60
N TYR A 35 -7.54 13.85 -5.33
CA TYR A 35 -8.85 14.35 -4.91
C TYR A 35 -8.98 14.20 -3.39
N GLY A 36 -9.56 15.23 -2.74
CA GLY A 36 -9.80 15.21 -1.29
C GLY A 36 -10.86 14.17 -0.88
N PRO A 37 -11.08 13.97 0.42
CA PRO A 37 -12.19 13.16 0.91
C PRO A 37 -13.56 13.75 0.52
N SER A 38 -14.60 12.89 0.56
CA SER A 38 -15.96 13.28 0.18
C SER A 38 -16.60 14.30 1.14
N GLU A 39 -17.69 14.92 0.68
CA GLU A 39 -18.52 15.81 1.52
C GLU A 39 -19.10 15.09 2.75
N ASN A 40 -19.38 13.78 2.65
CA ASN A 40 -19.83 12.99 3.79
C ASN A 40 -18.73 12.85 4.86
N VAL A 41 -17.48 12.73 4.45
CA VAL A 41 -16.33 12.72 5.37
C VAL A 41 -16.14 14.10 6.01
N ARG A 42 -16.33 15.20 5.26
CA ARG A 42 -16.31 16.57 5.80
C ARG A 42 -17.37 16.75 6.89
N LYS A 43 -18.60 16.36 6.62
CA LYS A 43 -19.70 16.42 7.60
C LYS A 43 -19.42 15.60 8.84
N ALA A 44 -18.83 14.41 8.69
CA ALA A 44 -18.44 13.58 9.83
C ALA A 44 -17.37 14.27 10.70
N MET A 45 -16.41 14.95 10.07
CA MET A 45 -15.39 15.74 10.78
C MET A 45 -16.01 16.93 11.52
N GLU A 46 -16.93 17.66 10.90
CA GLU A 46 -17.61 18.81 11.50
C GLU A 46 -18.56 18.42 12.67
N ALA A 47 -19.07 17.19 12.65
CA ALA A 47 -19.94 16.65 13.69
C ALA A 47 -19.17 16.11 14.92
N ILE A 48 -17.82 16.17 14.93
CA ILE A 48 -17.01 15.69 16.04
C ILE A 48 -17.28 16.55 17.28
N ASP A 49 -17.75 15.91 18.35
CA ASP A 49 -17.84 16.51 19.66
C ASP A 49 -16.44 16.55 20.30
N ILE A 50 -15.87 17.75 20.37
CA ILE A 50 -14.51 17.96 20.90
C ILE A 50 -14.38 17.55 22.38
N ASP A 51 -15.45 17.62 23.16
CA ASP A 51 -15.42 17.22 24.57
C ASP A 51 -15.21 15.71 24.74
N ARG A 52 -15.52 14.91 23.73
CA ARG A 52 -15.23 13.47 23.73
C ARG A 52 -13.75 13.15 23.59
N CYS A 53 -12.91 14.09 23.14
CA CYS A 53 -11.46 13.86 23.04
C CYS A 53 -10.80 13.56 24.41
N ARG A 54 -11.46 13.84 25.53
CA ARG A 54 -11.02 13.45 26.88
C ARG A 54 -11.22 11.96 27.21
N LEU A 55 -11.93 11.22 26.36
CA LEU A 55 -12.24 9.80 26.55
C LEU A 55 -11.41 8.94 25.60
N TYR A 56 -11.07 7.73 26.05
CA TYR A 56 -10.50 6.74 25.14
C TYR A 56 -11.50 6.36 24.04
N PRO A 57 -11.02 6.09 22.83
CA PRO A 57 -11.85 5.55 21.73
C PRO A 57 -12.27 4.11 22.03
N ASP A 58 -13.17 3.58 21.20
CA ASP A 58 -13.56 2.16 21.22
C ASP A 58 -12.35 1.29 20.83
N PRO A 59 -11.84 0.42 21.74
CA PRO A 59 -10.67 -0.41 21.47
C PRO A 59 -10.91 -1.47 20.39
N ASP A 60 -12.15 -1.92 20.23
CA ASP A 60 -12.56 -2.89 19.22
C ASP A 60 -12.86 -2.26 17.86
N VAL A 61 -12.88 -0.92 17.78
CA VAL A 61 -13.17 -0.17 16.54
C VAL A 61 -14.49 -0.61 15.90
N THR A 62 -15.46 -1.00 16.71
CA THR A 62 -16.68 -1.74 16.34
C THR A 62 -17.44 -1.13 15.18
N LYS A 63 -17.64 0.19 15.18
CA LYS A 63 -18.38 0.90 14.12
C LYS A 63 -17.71 0.76 12.76
N LEU A 64 -16.39 0.94 12.70
CA LEU A 64 -15.65 0.90 11.45
C LEU A 64 -15.47 -0.54 10.95
N VAL A 65 -15.19 -1.49 11.85
CA VAL A 65 -15.18 -2.92 11.54
C VAL A 65 -16.51 -3.34 10.92
N LYS A 66 -17.64 -2.96 11.56
CA LYS A 66 -18.97 -3.29 11.04
C LYS A 66 -19.21 -2.66 9.66
N SER A 67 -18.87 -1.38 9.47
CA SER A 67 -19.08 -0.70 8.19
C SER A 67 -18.24 -1.29 7.05
N ILE A 68 -17.00 -1.72 7.34
CA ILE A 68 -16.14 -2.42 6.37
C ILE A 68 -16.72 -3.81 6.06
N ALA A 69 -17.11 -4.56 7.08
CA ALA A 69 -17.71 -5.89 6.91
C ALA A 69 -19.00 -5.83 6.06
N ASP A 70 -19.91 -4.91 6.38
CA ASP A 70 -21.16 -4.70 5.63
C ASP A 70 -20.88 -4.31 4.15
N TYR A 71 -19.89 -3.43 3.91
CA TYR A 71 -19.53 -2.97 2.56
C TYR A 71 -19.00 -4.12 1.68
N TYR A 72 -18.20 -5.01 2.26
CA TYR A 72 -17.56 -6.10 1.52
C TYR A 72 -18.31 -7.44 1.62
N GLY A 73 -19.40 -7.51 2.38
CA GLY A 73 -20.18 -8.74 2.59
C GLY A 73 -19.45 -9.79 3.44
N MET A 74 -18.67 -9.33 4.43
CA MET A 74 -17.90 -10.17 5.36
C MET A 74 -18.55 -10.21 6.74
N ASP A 75 -18.20 -11.21 7.56
CA ASP A 75 -18.53 -11.20 8.99
C ASP A 75 -17.59 -10.20 9.74
N ASN A 76 -18.09 -9.57 10.80
CA ASN A 76 -17.30 -8.63 11.61
C ASN A 76 -16.01 -9.27 12.17
N ASN A 77 -16.04 -10.56 12.48
CA ASN A 77 -14.89 -11.31 13.00
C ASN A 77 -13.91 -11.77 11.91
N GLN A 78 -14.15 -11.42 10.66
CA GLN A 78 -13.22 -11.58 9.53
C GLN A 78 -12.50 -10.27 9.17
N VAL A 79 -12.74 -9.19 9.92
CA VAL A 79 -12.17 -7.86 9.65
C VAL A 79 -11.32 -7.40 10.83
N PHE A 80 -10.07 -7.04 10.55
CA PHE A 80 -9.16 -6.37 11.47
C PHE A 80 -8.92 -4.93 11.00
N VAL A 81 -8.84 -3.97 11.93
CA VAL A 81 -8.56 -2.55 11.62
C VAL A 81 -7.35 -2.07 12.43
N GLY A 82 -6.42 -1.38 11.75
CA GLY A 82 -5.22 -0.79 12.34
C GLY A 82 -4.90 0.61 11.82
N VAL A 83 -3.82 1.21 12.32
CA VAL A 83 -3.41 2.60 12.05
C VAL A 83 -2.65 2.72 10.71
N GLY A 84 -3.38 2.47 9.61
CA GLY A 84 -2.84 2.33 8.25
C GLY A 84 -2.40 0.89 7.96
N SER A 85 -2.25 0.58 6.66
CA SER A 85 -1.77 -0.75 6.26
C SER A 85 -0.37 -1.08 6.79
N ASP A 86 0.48 -0.08 7.04
CA ASP A 86 1.79 -0.29 7.66
C ASP A 86 1.68 -0.92 9.06
N ASP A 87 0.76 -0.43 9.89
CA ASP A 87 0.49 -0.99 11.21
C ASP A 87 -0.09 -2.40 11.09
N VAL A 88 -1.09 -2.59 10.20
CA VAL A 88 -1.70 -3.90 9.94
C VAL A 88 -0.66 -4.93 9.50
N LEU A 89 0.18 -4.59 8.51
CA LEU A 89 1.23 -5.47 8.01
C LEU A 89 2.29 -5.74 9.07
N SER A 90 2.72 -4.72 9.82
CA SER A 90 3.66 -4.87 10.93
C SER A 90 3.11 -5.82 12.01
N MET A 91 1.81 -5.71 12.35
CA MET A 91 1.14 -6.66 13.24
C MET A 91 1.09 -8.07 12.65
N CYS A 92 0.85 -8.22 11.33
CA CYS A 92 0.93 -9.51 10.67
C CYS A 92 2.32 -10.16 10.81
N PHE A 93 3.40 -9.40 10.56
CA PHE A 93 4.77 -9.90 10.75
C PHE A 93 5.00 -10.35 12.19
N LEU A 94 4.59 -9.53 13.16
CA LEU A 94 4.75 -9.83 14.58
C LEU A 94 3.91 -11.04 15.03
N THR A 95 2.74 -11.25 14.43
CA THR A 95 1.81 -12.32 14.82
C THR A 95 2.15 -13.66 14.20
N PHE A 96 2.46 -13.69 12.88
CA PHE A 96 2.46 -14.94 12.12
C PHE A 96 3.87 -15.43 11.71
N PHE A 97 4.86 -14.55 11.64
CA PHE A 97 6.17 -14.90 11.12
C PHE A 97 7.22 -15.14 12.21
N ASN A 98 6.83 -15.81 13.30
CA ASN A 98 7.68 -16.06 14.47
C ASN A 98 8.49 -17.35 14.39
N GLY A 99 8.47 -18.03 13.24
CA GLY A 99 9.18 -19.30 13.02
C GLY A 99 10.67 -19.11 12.72
N LYS A 100 11.36 -20.24 12.50
CA LYS A 100 12.76 -20.26 12.10
C LYS A 100 12.96 -20.31 10.58
N LYS A 101 11.90 -20.64 9.83
CA LYS A 101 11.92 -20.69 8.37
C LYS A 101 11.80 -19.28 7.79
N GLN A 102 12.41 -19.09 6.62
CA GLN A 102 12.42 -17.80 5.94
C GLN A 102 11.03 -17.42 5.42
N VAL A 103 10.65 -16.18 5.60
CA VAL A 103 9.48 -15.58 4.95
C VAL A 103 9.86 -15.17 3.53
N LEU A 104 9.01 -15.46 2.55
CA LEU A 104 9.25 -15.16 1.15
C LEU A 104 8.49 -13.92 0.70
N PHE A 105 9.19 -13.00 0.00
CA PHE A 105 8.58 -11.84 -0.65
C PHE A 105 9.43 -11.39 -1.85
N PRO A 106 8.88 -10.58 -2.80
CA PRO A 106 9.62 -10.15 -3.98
C PRO A 106 10.84 -9.28 -3.62
N ASP A 107 11.88 -9.32 -4.44
CA ASP A 107 13.12 -8.51 -4.26
C ASP A 107 12.89 -7.04 -4.60
N ILE A 108 12.07 -6.76 -5.61
CA ILE A 108 11.64 -5.42 -5.99
C ILE A 108 10.16 -5.27 -5.60
N THR A 109 9.95 -4.74 -4.41
CA THR A 109 8.62 -4.64 -3.79
C THR A 109 8.55 -3.52 -2.75
N TYR A 110 7.51 -3.50 -1.92
CA TYR A 110 7.38 -2.57 -0.82
C TYR A 110 8.49 -2.77 0.21
N SER A 111 9.37 -1.77 0.31
CA SER A 111 10.63 -1.89 1.07
C SER A 111 10.45 -2.08 2.58
N PHE A 112 9.27 -1.83 3.13
CA PHE A 112 9.00 -2.07 4.55
C PHE A 112 9.01 -3.55 4.93
N TYR A 113 8.80 -4.50 4.02
CA TYR A 113 8.82 -5.92 4.37
C TYR A 113 10.16 -6.34 4.97
N SER A 114 11.28 -5.95 4.36
CA SER A 114 12.60 -6.21 4.94
C SER A 114 12.83 -5.42 6.24
N VAL A 115 12.33 -4.19 6.34
CA VAL A 115 12.47 -3.37 7.57
C VAL A 115 11.76 -4.04 8.76
N TRP A 116 10.54 -4.54 8.57
CA TRP A 116 9.85 -5.27 9.65
C TRP A 116 10.50 -6.62 9.95
N ALA A 117 10.93 -7.36 8.92
CA ALA A 117 11.64 -8.62 9.13
C ALA A 117 12.91 -8.41 9.98
N ASP A 118 13.71 -7.39 9.66
CA ASP A 118 14.91 -7.04 10.42
C ASP A 118 14.57 -6.55 11.83
N LEU A 119 13.54 -5.69 11.98
CA LEU A 119 13.07 -5.18 13.25
C LEU A 119 12.65 -6.30 14.22
N TYR A 120 11.92 -7.29 13.71
CA TYR A 120 11.42 -8.42 14.50
C TYR A 120 12.37 -9.63 14.51
N ARG A 121 13.50 -9.57 13.77
CA ARG A 121 14.47 -10.68 13.63
C ARG A 121 13.86 -11.92 12.98
N ILE A 122 13.01 -11.69 11.99
CA ILE A 122 12.38 -12.73 11.19
C ILE A 122 13.33 -13.05 10.03
N PRO A 123 13.72 -14.32 9.83
CA PRO A 123 14.50 -14.71 8.66
C PRO A 123 13.64 -14.56 7.39
N TYR A 124 14.24 -14.07 6.30
CA TYR A 124 13.53 -13.90 5.03
C TYR A 124 14.42 -14.21 3.83
N GLU A 125 13.76 -14.46 2.71
CA GLU A 125 14.41 -14.64 1.41
C GLU A 125 13.64 -13.87 0.35
N LYS A 126 14.37 -13.10 -0.47
CA LYS A 126 13.79 -12.32 -1.55
C LYS A 126 13.72 -13.16 -2.82
N GLN A 127 12.53 -13.23 -3.42
CA GLN A 127 12.28 -13.90 -4.70
C GLN A 127 12.44 -12.89 -5.84
N LYS A 128 13.22 -13.23 -6.86
CA LYS A 128 13.45 -12.33 -7.99
C LYS A 128 12.20 -12.17 -8.83
N LEU A 129 11.95 -10.96 -9.29
CA LEU A 129 10.99 -10.75 -10.37
C LEU A 129 11.57 -11.31 -11.68
N ASP A 130 10.70 -11.70 -12.61
CA ASP A 130 11.11 -12.11 -13.97
C ASP A 130 11.63 -10.91 -14.79
N ASP A 131 12.10 -11.16 -16.01
CA ASP A 131 12.60 -10.12 -16.93
C ASP A 131 11.52 -9.09 -17.33
N ASN A 132 10.24 -9.39 -17.11
CA ASN A 132 9.10 -8.49 -17.31
C ASN A 132 8.63 -7.82 -16.00
N MET A 133 9.42 -7.91 -14.93
CA MET A 133 9.13 -7.39 -13.59
C MET A 133 7.91 -8.01 -12.91
N LYS A 134 7.51 -9.23 -13.30
CA LYS A 134 6.40 -9.98 -12.70
C LYS A 134 6.88 -10.85 -11.55
N ILE A 135 6.01 -11.04 -10.57
CA ILE A 135 6.16 -12.08 -9.55
C ILE A 135 5.95 -13.44 -10.22
N VAL A 136 6.84 -14.38 -9.94
CA VAL A 136 6.81 -15.76 -10.44
C VAL A 136 6.21 -16.65 -9.36
N PRO A 137 4.99 -17.19 -9.50
CA PRO A 137 4.33 -17.96 -8.45
C PRO A 137 5.13 -19.17 -7.98
N GLU A 138 5.82 -19.87 -8.88
CA GLU A 138 6.59 -21.08 -8.62
C GLU A 138 7.75 -20.87 -7.64
N ASP A 139 8.29 -19.64 -7.54
CA ASP A 139 9.36 -19.30 -6.60
C ASP A 139 8.90 -19.33 -5.13
N TYR A 140 7.57 -19.37 -4.91
CA TYR A 140 6.94 -19.39 -3.59
C TYR A 140 6.49 -20.79 -3.15
N TYR A 141 6.71 -21.86 -3.95
CA TYR A 141 6.26 -23.22 -3.63
C TYR A 141 7.18 -23.99 -2.70
N LYS A 142 8.39 -23.51 -2.49
CA LYS A 142 9.37 -24.13 -1.59
C LYS A 142 8.97 -23.99 -0.12
N GLU A 143 9.52 -24.86 0.72
CA GLU A 143 9.33 -24.80 2.17
C GLU A 143 9.74 -23.43 2.73
N ASN A 144 8.84 -22.78 3.48
CA ASN A 144 9.04 -21.43 3.99
C ASN A 144 8.33 -21.19 5.33
N GLY A 145 8.47 -19.99 5.90
CA GLY A 145 7.87 -19.55 7.16
C GLY A 145 6.67 -18.62 6.99
N GLY A 146 6.26 -18.36 5.74
CA GLY A 146 5.16 -17.48 5.35
C GLY A 146 5.47 -16.77 4.05
N VAL A 147 4.44 -16.28 3.40
CA VAL A 147 4.54 -15.57 2.11
C VAL A 147 3.85 -14.22 2.21
N ILE A 148 4.47 -13.18 1.65
CA ILE A 148 3.83 -11.89 1.49
C ILE A 148 4.20 -11.27 0.15
N PHE A 149 3.22 -10.75 -0.58
CA PHE A 149 3.42 -10.00 -1.82
C PHE A 149 2.33 -8.96 -2.02
N PRO A 150 2.67 -7.79 -2.65
CA PRO A 150 1.67 -6.81 -3.03
C PRO A 150 0.96 -7.21 -4.32
N ASN A 151 -0.31 -6.94 -4.40
CA ASN A 151 -1.09 -7.12 -5.62
C ASN A 151 -2.10 -5.96 -5.81
N PRO A 152 -1.85 -5.02 -6.73
CA PRO A 152 -0.68 -4.85 -7.63
C PRO A 152 0.65 -4.60 -6.90
N ASN A 153 1.76 -5.12 -7.46
CA ASN A 153 3.09 -4.91 -6.89
C ASN A 153 3.52 -3.43 -6.98
N ALA A 154 4.16 -2.93 -5.97
CA ALA A 154 4.82 -1.62 -5.97
C ALA A 154 6.34 -1.80 -5.85
N PRO A 155 7.17 -1.20 -6.74
CA PRO A 155 6.85 -0.04 -7.60
C PRO A 155 6.38 -0.37 -9.02
N THR A 156 6.28 -1.64 -9.43
CA THR A 156 6.04 -2.01 -10.83
C THR A 156 4.62 -1.68 -11.32
N GLY A 157 3.63 -1.71 -10.42
CA GLY A 157 2.21 -1.53 -10.73
C GLY A 157 1.54 -2.76 -11.35
N LEU A 158 2.28 -3.84 -11.55
CA LEU A 158 1.78 -5.06 -12.19
C LEU A 158 0.83 -5.82 -11.28
N LEU A 159 -0.27 -6.26 -11.86
CA LEU A 159 -1.29 -7.09 -11.23
C LEU A 159 -1.03 -8.57 -11.55
N MET A 160 -1.09 -9.42 -10.55
CA MET A 160 -1.19 -10.87 -10.66
C MET A 160 -2.68 -11.24 -10.70
N ASP A 161 -3.05 -12.17 -11.58
CA ASP A 161 -4.42 -12.69 -11.62
C ASP A 161 -4.76 -13.56 -10.41
N LEU A 162 -6.06 -13.75 -10.14
CA LEU A 162 -6.52 -14.49 -8.97
C LEU A 162 -6.16 -15.98 -9.02
N ASP A 163 -6.02 -16.57 -10.20
CA ASP A 163 -5.66 -17.99 -10.32
C ASP A 163 -4.20 -18.18 -9.88
N SER A 164 -3.30 -17.28 -10.28
CA SER A 164 -1.92 -17.25 -9.80
C SER A 164 -1.81 -16.98 -8.30
N VAL A 165 -2.65 -16.08 -7.74
CA VAL A 165 -2.73 -15.85 -6.29
C VAL A 165 -3.19 -17.12 -5.57
N ARG A 166 -4.24 -17.78 -6.09
CA ARG A 166 -4.76 -19.05 -5.57
C ARG A 166 -3.69 -20.13 -5.56
N ASP A 167 -2.94 -20.24 -6.63
CA ASP A 167 -1.89 -21.24 -6.81
C ASP A 167 -0.77 -21.07 -5.75
N ILE A 168 -0.35 -19.85 -5.47
CA ILE A 168 0.57 -19.57 -4.35
C ILE A 168 -0.04 -20.04 -3.02
N ILE A 169 -1.31 -19.75 -2.75
CA ILE A 169 -1.98 -20.12 -1.51
C ILE A 169 -2.04 -21.65 -1.36
N GLU A 170 -2.39 -22.37 -2.43
CA GLU A 170 -2.54 -23.82 -2.42
C GLU A 170 -1.23 -24.57 -2.19
N HIS A 171 -0.10 -23.98 -2.60
CA HIS A 171 1.22 -24.53 -2.34
C HIS A 171 1.78 -24.16 -0.95
N ASN A 172 1.07 -23.32 -0.17
CA ASN A 172 1.50 -22.79 1.11
C ASN A 172 0.49 -23.01 2.25
N LYS A 173 -0.26 -24.13 2.23
CA LYS A 173 -1.36 -24.39 3.20
C LYS A 173 -0.95 -24.44 4.67
N ASP A 174 0.31 -24.73 4.95
CA ASP A 174 0.83 -24.84 6.32
C ASP A 174 1.38 -23.53 6.89
N VAL A 175 1.34 -22.44 6.12
CA VAL A 175 1.84 -21.12 6.52
C VAL A 175 0.88 -20.01 6.10
N VAL A 176 1.00 -18.84 6.73
CA VAL A 176 0.16 -17.69 6.37
C VAL A 176 0.65 -17.05 5.08
N VAL A 177 -0.29 -16.79 4.16
CA VAL A 177 -0.08 -16.02 2.92
C VAL A 177 -0.77 -14.67 3.07
N ILE A 178 0.00 -13.59 2.89
CA ILE A 178 -0.50 -12.21 2.98
C ILE A 178 -0.50 -11.59 1.58
N VAL A 179 -1.67 -11.15 1.12
CA VAL A 179 -1.83 -10.38 -0.12
C VAL A 179 -2.01 -8.92 0.25
N ASP A 180 -1.01 -8.07 -0.05
CA ASP A 180 -1.06 -6.63 0.21
C ASP A 180 -1.72 -5.92 -0.97
N GLU A 181 -2.96 -5.54 -0.79
CA GLU A 181 -3.83 -4.93 -1.82
C GLU A 181 -3.95 -3.41 -1.68
N ALA A 182 -2.88 -2.71 -1.31
CA ALA A 182 -2.92 -1.25 -1.15
C ALA A 182 -3.38 -0.49 -2.40
N TYR A 183 -3.31 -1.11 -3.59
CA TYR A 183 -3.64 -0.48 -4.88
C TYR A 183 -4.73 -1.22 -5.68
N ILE A 184 -5.35 -2.24 -5.12
CA ILE A 184 -6.26 -3.15 -5.84
C ILE A 184 -7.43 -2.43 -6.52
N ASP A 185 -7.93 -1.35 -5.93
CA ASP A 185 -9.09 -0.61 -6.40
C ASP A 185 -8.88 0.08 -7.77
N PHE A 186 -7.63 0.23 -8.23
CA PHE A 186 -7.31 0.94 -9.47
C PHE A 186 -7.31 0.06 -10.73
N GLY A 187 -7.91 -1.12 -10.68
CA GLY A 187 -8.12 -1.99 -11.85
C GLY A 187 -7.82 -3.46 -11.62
N GLY A 188 -7.70 -3.90 -10.37
CA GLY A 188 -7.57 -5.30 -10.01
C GLY A 188 -8.89 -5.92 -9.52
N VAL A 189 -8.86 -7.25 -9.38
CA VAL A 189 -9.88 -8.02 -8.67
C VAL A 189 -9.29 -8.49 -7.36
N SER A 190 -9.94 -8.15 -6.24
CA SER A 190 -9.43 -8.44 -4.90
C SER A 190 -9.48 -9.94 -4.58
N ALA A 191 -8.45 -10.42 -3.91
CA ALA A 191 -8.37 -11.77 -3.35
C ALA A 191 -9.20 -11.93 -2.05
N LYS A 192 -9.96 -10.91 -1.61
CA LYS A 192 -10.70 -10.91 -0.35
C LYS A 192 -11.66 -12.11 -0.20
N ASP A 193 -12.26 -12.58 -1.29
CA ASP A 193 -13.21 -13.69 -1.23
C ASP A 193 -12.51 -15.03 -0.98
N LEU A 194 -11.20 -15.14 -1.25
CA LEU A 194 -10.39 -16.33 -0.97
C LEU A 194 -10.26 -16.61 0.54
N VAL A 195 -10.48 -15.62 1.42
CA VAL A 195 -10.48 -15.84 2.88
C VAL A 195 -11.64 -16.72 3.37
N ASN A 196 -12.66 -16.93 2.52
CA ASN A 196 -13.75 -17.86 2.79
C ASN A 196 -13.45 -19.29 2.29
N GLU A 197 -12.44 -19.44 1.44
CA GLU A 197 -12.04 -20.73 0.86
C GLU A 197 -10.79 -21.30 1.56
N TYR A 198 -9.92 -20.41 2.09
CA TYR A 198 -8.63 -20.76 2.70
C TYR A 198 -8.50 -20.11 4.07
N ASP A 199 -8.16 -20.88 5.08
CA ASP A 199 -8.04 -20.43 6.47
C ASP A 199 -6.69 -19.74 6.79
N ASN A 200 -5.72 -19.85 5.88
CA ASN A 200 -4.35 -19.31 6.01
C ASN A 200 -4.10 -18.02 5.23
N VAL A 201 -5.12 -17.35 4.72
CA VAL A 201 -4.99 -16.14 3.88
C VAL A 201 -5.37 -14.89 4.65
N LEU A 202 -4.53 -13.85 4.51
CA LEU A 202 -4.85 -12.48 4.90
C LEU A 202 -4.77 -11.56 3.67
N VAL A 203 -5.79 -10.73 3.48
CA VAL A 203 -5.81 -9.69 2.45
C VAL A 203 -5.81 -8.34 3.13
N VAL A 204 -4.79 -7.50 2.88
CA VAL A 204 -4.60 -6.21 3.55
C VAL A 204 -4.91 -5.07 2.59
N GLN A 205 -5.75 -4.14 3.01
CA GLN A 205 -6.13 -2.95 2.23
C GLN A 205 -5.99 -1.67 3.04
N THR A 206 -6.17 -0.50 2.40
CA THR A 206 -5.93 0.80 3.03
C THR A 206 -6.88 1.88 2.51
N PHE A 207 -7.22 2.83 3.37
CA PHE A 207 -7.91 4.07 2.98
C PHE A 207 -6.95 5.13 2.42
N SER A 208 -5.64 4.89 2.48
CA SER A 208 -4.63 5.90 2.12
C SER A 208 -4.57 6.24 0.64
N LYS A 209 -5.05 5.36 -0.24
CA LYS A 209 -4.92 5.49 -1.70
C LYS A 209 -6.25 5.86 -2.37
N SER A 210 -7.09 4.88 -2.61
CA SER A 210 -8.36 5.05 -3.34
C SER A 210 -9.38 5.91 -2.58
N ARG A 211 -9.37 5.88 -1.24
CA ARG A 211 -10.34 6.60 -0.40
C ARG A 211 -9.89 7.97 0.08
N SER A 212 -8.78 8.51 -0.44
CA SER A 212 -8.31 9.89 -0.17
C SER A 212 -8.01 10.18 1.31
N MET A 213 -7.64 9.19 2.12
CA MET A 213 -7.52 9.34 3.57
C MET A 213 -6.15 8.95 4.13
N ALA A 214 -5.08 9.19 3.37
CA ALA A 214 -3.71 8.89 3.81
C ALA A 214 -3.36 9.51 5.17
N GLY A 215 -3.79 10.75 5.42
CA GLY A 215 -3.58 11.47 6.67
C GLY A 215 -4.36 10.92 7.87
N MET A 216 -5.43 10.16 7.63
CA MET A 216 -6.27 9.59 8.70
C MET A 216 -5.77 8.25 9.21
N ARG A 217 -4.79 7.65 8.54
CA ARG A 217 -4.15 6.41 8.96
C ARG A 217 -5.15 5.29 9.24
N ILE A 218 -5.85 4.80 8.21
CA ILE A 218 -6.78 3.67 8.31
C ILE A 218 -6.30 2.56 7.37
N GLY A 219 -6.03 1.39 7.93
CA GLY A 219 -5.76 0.15 7.21
C GLY A 219 -6.61 -0.98 7.78
N TYR A 220 -6.84 -2.02 7.01
CA TYR A 220 -7.63 -3.15 7.45
C TYR A 220 -7.17 -4.44 6.77
N ALA A 221 -7.52 -5.57 7.39
CA ALA A 221 -7.28 -6.89 6.82
C ALA A 221 -8.56 -7.73 6.85
N PHE A 222 -8.68 -8.61 5.84
CA PHE A 222 -9.63 -9.72 5.82
C PHE A 222 -8.90 -11.03 6.06
N GLY A 223 -9.52 -11.94 6.79
CA GLY A 223 -8.96 -13.27 7.05
C GLY A 223 -9.97 -14.20 7.71
N SER A 224 -9.56 -15.45 7.97
CA SER A 224 -10.34 -16.35 8.79
C SER A 224 -10.53 -15.79 10.21
N LYS A 225 -11.56 -16.26 10.90
CA LYS A 225 -11.86 -15.83 12.29
C LYS A 225 -10.68 -16.06 13.23
N GLU A 226 -9.95 -17.12 13.01
CA GLU A 226 -8.78 -17.54 13.78
C GLU A 226 -7.60 -16.56 13.55
N LEU A 227 -7.33 -16.18 12.30
CA LEU A 227 -6.28 -15.22 11.98
C LEU A 227 -6.60 -13.82 12.51
N ILE A 228 -7.85 -13.36 12.34
CA ILE A 228 -8.30 -12.06 12.85
C ILE A 228 -8.28 -12.03 14.39
N LYS A 229 -8.67 -13.13 15.05
CA LYS A 229 -8.55 -13.24 16.50
C LYS A 229 -7.09 -13.13 16.95
N ALA A 230 -6.17 -13.83 16.30
CA ALA A 230 -4.73 -13.79 16.62
C ALA A 230 -4.16 -12.37 16.47
N LEU A 231 -4.53 -11.64 15.40
CA LEU A 231 -4.15 -10.23 15.22
C LEU A 231 -4.68 -9.34 16.35
N ASN A 232 -5.94 -9.54 16.77
CA ASN A 232 -6.52 -8.78 17.88
C ASN A 232 -5.82 -9.10 19.20
N ASP A 233 -5.52 -10.37 19.49
CA ASP A 233 -4.80 -10.76 20.70
C ASP A 233 -3.43 -10.07 20.81
N VAL A 234 -2.68 -9.99 19.69
CA VAL A 234 -1.38 -9.28 19.63
C VAL A 234 -1.58 -7.77 19.72
N LYS A 235 -2.55 -7.18 18.99
CA LYS A 235 -2.89 -5.76 19.08
C LYS A 235 -3.19 -5.35 20.53
N PHE A 236 -4.06 -6.08 21.22
CA PHE A 236 -4.41 -5.77 22.61
C PHE A 236 -3.24 -5.93 23.59
N SER A 237 -2.26 -6.77 23.24
CA SER A 237 -1.03 -6.96 24.01
C SER A 237 0.03 -5.89 23.71
N PHE A 238 -0.01 -5.26 22.53
CA PHE A 238 0.94 -4.25 22.09
C PHE A 238 0.44 -2.82 22.35
N ASN A 239 -0.76 -2.48 21.86
CA ASN A 239 -1.43 -1.18 22.05
C ASN A 239 -2.94 -1.36 21.84
N SER A 240 -3.71 -1.36 22.93
CA SER A 240 -5.15 -1.64 22.88
C SER A 240 -5.99 -0.51 22.27
N TYR A 241 -5.54 0.75 22.33
CA TYR A 241 -6.29 1.92 21.83
C TYR A 241 -5.59 2.56 20.63
N THR A 242 -5.32 1.79 19.58
CA THR A 242 -4.53 2.25 18.43
C THR A 242 -5.24 3.29 17.59
N MET A 243 -6.53 3.10 17.29
CA MET A 243 -7.30 3.99 16.43
C MET A 243 -7.85 5.19 17.19
N ASN A 244 -7.62 6.39 16.69
CA ASN A 244 -8.26 7.59 17.25
C ASN A 244 -9.73 7.69 16.81
N MET A 245 -10.53 8.36 17.64
CA MET A 245 -11.98 8.51 17.46
C MET A 245 -12.34 9.19 16.13
N THR A 246 -11.59 10.21 15.73
CA THR A 246 -11.85 10.97 14.50
C THR A 246 -11.65 10.11 13.25
N SER A 247 -10.59 9.29 13.22
CA SER A 247 -10.36 8.34 12.14
C SER A 247 -11.47 7.29 12.04
N ILE A 248 -12.01 6.82 13.17
CA ILE A 248 -13.11 5.85 13.18
C ILE A 248 -14.36 6.49 12.53
N ASP A 249 -14.79 7.66 13.00
CA ASP A 249 -16.02 8.29 12.52
C ASP A 249 -15.90 8.73 11.04
N MET A 250 -14.76 9.32 10.64
CA MET A 250 -14.49 9.68 9.25
C MET A 250 -14.32 8.44 8.34
N GLY A 251 -13.74 7.37 8.85
CA GLY A 251 -13.63 6.09 8.15
C GLY A 251 -14.98 5.47 7.82
N VAL A 252 -15.92 5.49 8.79
CA VAL A 252 -17.31 5.06 8.59
C VAL A 252 -17.98 5.88 7.50
N ALA A 253 -17.80 7.20 7.49
CA ALA A 253 -18.36 8.05 6.46
C ALA A 253 -17.77 7.76 5.08
N SER A 254 -16.46 7.52 5.00
CA SER A 254 -15.76 7.23 3.75
C SER A 254 -16.14 5.88 3.15
N ILE A 255 -16.22 4.80 3.96
CA ILE A 255 -16.55 3.46 3.44
C ILE A 255 -17.98 3.41 2.91
N ASN A 256 -18.91 4.15 3.52
CA ASN A 256 -20.30 4.21 3.13
C ASN A 256 -20.58 5.14 1.92
N ASP A 257 -19.60 5.95 1.50
CA ASP A 257 -19.74 6.82 0.32
C ASP A 257 -19.22 6.13 -0.94
N LYS A 258 -19.91 5.07 -1.34
CA LYS A 258 -19.56 4.23 -2.50
C LYS A 258 -19.46 5.04 -3.79
N LYS A 259 -20.43 5.93 -4.03
CA LYS A 259 -20.51 6.70 -5.27
C LYS A 259 -19.28 7.59 -5.46
N TYR A 260 -18.92 8.37 -4.45
CA TYR A 260 -17.74 9.25 -4.51
C TYR A 260 -16.43 8.46 -4.69
N PHE A 261 -16.32 7.32 -4.00
CA PHE A 261 -15.20 6.42 -4.13
C PHE A 261 -15.04 5.92 -5.58
N GLU A 262 -16.12 5.41 -6.19
CA GLU A 262 -16.13 4.92 -7.57
C GLU A 262 -15.77 6.03 -8.56
N GLU A 263 -16.35 7.22 -8.42
CA GLU A 263 -16.04 8.39 -9.25
C GLU A 263 -14.55 8.79 -9.17
N CYS A 264 -13.94 8.78 -7.98
CA CYS A 264 -12.51 9.07 -7.82
C CYS A 264 -11.62 8.01 -8.48
N VAL A 265 -11.93 6.73 -8.29
CA VAL A 265 -11.19 5.62 -8.91
C VAL A 265 -11.27 5.69 -10.43
N GLU A 266 -12.46 5.93 -10.99
CA GLU A 266 -12.68 6.06 -12.43
C GLU A 266 -11.87 7.23 -13.01
N ARG A 267 -11.89 8.40 -12.37
CA ARG A 267 -11.09 9.56 -12.80
C ARG A 267 -9.61 9.28 -12.79
N ILE A 268 -9.07 8.69 -11.72
CA ILE A 268 -7.65 8.37 -11.60
C ILE A 268 -7.23 7.35 -12.67
N THR A 269 -8.04 6.31 -12.89
CA THR A 269 -7.73 5.29 -13.90
C THR A 269 -7.79 5.85 -15.31
N ALA A 270 -8.77 6.70 -15.63
CA ALA A 270 -8.84 7.38 -16.92
C ALA A 270 -7.62 8.29 -17.16
N THR A 271 -7.26 9.11 -16.17
CA THR A 271 -6.07 9.98 -16.23
C THR A 271 -4.80 9.15 -16.36
N ARG A 272 -4.69 7.98 -15.70
CA ARG A 272 -3.56 7.06 -15.85
C ARG A 272 -3.42 6.56 -17.29
N GLU A 273 -4.50 6.08 -17.89
CA GLU A 273 -4.43 5.55 -19.27
C GLU A 273 -4.06 6.65 -20.26
N ARG A 274 -4.66 7.84 -20.16
CA ARG A 274 -4.26 9.02 -20.96
C ARG A 274 -2.77 9.36 -20.77
N THR A 275 -2.29 9.34 -19.54
CA THR A 275 -0.87 9.62 -19.26
C THR A 275 0.07 8.59 -19.87
N LYS A 276 -0.29 7.30 -19.87
CA LYS A 276 0.48 6.26 -20.55
C LYS A 276 0.64 6.54 -22.05
N GLU A 277 -0.44 6.97 -22.72
CA GLU A 277 -0.41 7.33 -24.13
C GLU A 277 0.57 8.48 -24.41
N GLU A 278 0.52 9.53 -23.60
CA GLU A 278 1.41 10.68 -23.75
C GLU A 278 2.87 10.33 -23.44
N LEU A 279 3.14 9.56 -22.39
CA LEU A 279 4.49 9.07 -22.07
C LEU A 279 5.07 8.21 -23.19
N THR A 280 4.24 7.37 -23.83
CA THR A 280 4.66 6.54 -24.97
C THR A 280 5.10 7.41 -26.15
N LYS A 281 4.37 8.48 -26.46
CA LYS A 281 4.75 9.45 -27.52
C LYS A 281 6.08 10.13 -27.23
N LEU A 282 6.38 10.38 -25.95
CA LEU A 282 7.65 10.94 -25.51
C LEU A 282 8.81 9.93 -25.44
N GLY A 283 8.58 8.65 -25.75
CA GLY A 283 9.61 7.62 -25.78
C GLY A 283 9.87 6.92 -24.45
N PHE A 284 8.94 7.03 -23.49
CA PHE A 284 8.97 6.23 -22.27
C PHE A 284 8.41 4.83 -22.51
N THR A 285 8.93 3.90 -21.72
CA THR A 285 8.39 2.53 -21.58
C THR A 285 8.08 2.25 -20.12
N PHE A 286 7.09 1.40 -19.86
CA PHE A 286 6.61 1.10 -18.50
C PHE A 286 5.83 -0.23 -18.50
N PRO A 287 5.80 -0.97 -17.38
CA PRO A 287 4.86 -2.06 -17.16
C PRO A 287 3.40 -1.56 -17.18
N ASP A 288 2.45 -2.42 -17.58
CA ASP A 288 1.01 -2.07 -17.60
C ASP A 288 0.45 -1.95 -16.17
N SER A 289 0.59 -0.77 -15.59
CA SER A 289 0.19 -0.50 -14.20
C SER A 289 -1.32 -0.62 -14.01
N LYS A 290 -1.71 -1.31 -12.92
CA LYS A 290 -3.06 -1.36 -12.34
C LYS A 290 -3.11 -0.67 -10.96
N ALA A 291 -2.19 0.28 -10.71
CA ALA A 291 -2.13 1.10 -9.51
C ALA A 291 -2.42 2.58 -9.84
N ASN A 292 -2.37 3.47 -8.84
CA ASN A 292 -2.47 4.92 -9.06
C ASN A 292 -1.12 5.58 -9.37
N PHE A 293 -0.23 4.86 -10.03
CA PHE A 293 1.08 5.35 -10.47
C PHE A 293 1.55 4.62 -11.73
N ILE A 294 2.53 5.18 -12.42
CA ILE A 294 3.23 4.56 -13.55
C ILE A 294 4.70 4.40 -13.15
N PHE A 295 5.32 3.27 -13.48
CA PHE A 295 6.73 2.99 -13.27
C PHE A 295 7.46 3.04 -14.60
N ALA A 296 8.06 4.19 -14.94
CA ALA A 296 8.51 4.52 -16.28
C ALA A 296 10.02 4.69 -16.39
N THR A 297 10.58 4.28 -17.51
CA THR A 297 11.94 4.56 -17.93
C THR A 297 11.93 5.18 -19.32
N HIS A 298 12.93 6.04 -19.63
CA HIS A 298 13.06 6.67 -20.93
C HIS A 298 14.19 6.03 -21.73
N LYS A 299 14.00 5.90 -23.05
CA LYS A 299 14.92 5.19 -23.97
C LYS A 299 16.34 5.76 -24.05
N SER A 300 16.53 7.07 -23.79
CA SER A 300 17.82 7.76 -24.00
C SER A 300 18.23 8.71 -22.87
N VAL A 301 17.29 9.20 -22.05
CA VAL A 301 17.59 10.12 -20.94
C VAL A 301 17.54 9.35 -19.62
N PRO A 302 18.61 9.36 -18.79
CA PRO A 302 18.63 8.65 -17.52
C PRO A 302 17.55 9.15 -16.56
N ALA A 303 16.92 8.23 -15.82
CA ALA A 303 15.85 8.56 -14.87
C ALA A 303 16.31 9.55 -13.79
N LYS A 304 17.54 9.47 -13.34
CA LYS A 304 18.12 10.41 -12.38
C LYS A 304 18.13 11.85 -12.90
N GLU A 305 18.53 12.03 -14.17
CA GLU A 305 18.55 13.35 -14.81
C GLU A 305 17.13 13.92 -14.95
N ILE A 306 16.18 13.11 -15.40
CA ILE A 306 14.76 13.51 -15.48
C ILE A 306 14.24 13.90 -14.10
N PHE A 307 14.54 13.09 -13.06
CA PHE A 307 14.15 13.36 -11.69
C PHE A 307 14.66 14.73 -11.18
N GLU A 308 15.95 15.02 -11.41
CA GLU A 308 16.58 16.27 -10.98
C GLU A 308 15.95 17.48 -11.69
N LYS A 309 15.79 17.42 -13.02
CA LYS A 309 15.16 18.50 -13.81
C LYS A 309 13.68 18.73 -13.44
N LEU A 310 12.91 17.67 -13.20
CA LEU A 310 11.51 17.79 -12.72
C LEU A 310 11.47 18.48 -11.36
N LYS A 311 12.38 18.12 -10.47
CA LYS A 311 12.48 18.73 -9.14
C LYS A 311 12.78 20.22 -9.19
N ASP A 312 13.63 20.67 -10.10
CA ASP A 312 13.92 22.09 -10.36
C ASP A 312 12.68 22.87 -10.83
N LEU A 313 11.74 22.16 -11.46
CA LEU A 313 10.42 22.70 -11.87
C LEU A 313 9.31 22.53 -10.80
N ASN A 314 9.68 22.18 -9.55
CA ASN A 314 8.73 21.88 -8.46
C ASN A 314 7.77 20.70 -8.74
N ILE A 315 8.17 19.77 -9.62
CA ILE A 315 7.44 18.52 -9.90
C ILE A 315 8.15 17.36 -9.23
N PHE A 316 7.56 16.77 -8.22
CA PHE A 316 8.18 15.74 -7.40
C PHE A 316 7.64 14.34 -7.78
N VAL A 317 8.49 13.54 -8.40
CA VAL A 317 8.26 12.10 -8.65
C VAL A 317 9.14 11.25 -7.73
N ARG A 318 9.02 9.93 -7.74
CA ARG A 318 9.89 9.05 -6.94
C ARG A 318 10.98 8.42 -7.81
N TYR A 319 12.22 8.64 -7.43
CA TYR A 319 13.41 7.96 -7.95
C TYR A 319 13.91 6.91 -6.93
N PHE A 320 14.48 5.81 -7.42
CA PHE A 320 15.04 4.73 -6.63
C PHE A 320 16.52 4.54 -7.01
N ALA A 321 17.44 4.73 -6.08
CA ALA A 321 18.87 4.48 -6.29
C ALA A 321 19.25 2.99 -6.12
N GLN A 322 18.27 2.09 -6.20
CA GLN A 322 18.46 0.64 -6.05
C GLN A 322 18.87 0.03 -7.40
N PRO A 323 19.93 -0.81 -7.45
CA PRO A 323 20.30 -1.52 -8.68
C PRO A 323 19.13 -2.31 -9.27
N GLY A 324 19.00 -2.29 -10.60
CA GLY A 324 17.92 -2.94 -11.34
C GLY A 324 16.66 -2.08 -11.54
N ILE A 325 16.49 -1.02 -10.74
CA ILE A 325 15.40 -0.04 -10.90
C ILE A 325 15.89 1.42 -10.88
N ASP A 326 17.19 1.63 -10.86
CA ASP A 326 17.83 2.95 -10.81
C ASP A 326 17.71 3.75 -12.13
N ASN A 327 17.14 3.15 -13.17
CA ASN A 327 16.76 3.88 -14.38
C ASN A 327 15.24 4.01 -14.56
N TYR A 328 14.49 3.94 -13.46
CA TYR A 328 13.03 4.11 -13.45
C TYR A 328 12.58 5.24 -12.53
N LEU A 329 11.46 5.84 -12.89
CA LEU A 329 10.71 6.79 -12.08
C LEU A 329 9.34 6.22 -11.77
N ARG A 330 8.90 6.30 -10.50
CA ARG A 330 7.51 6.04 -10.16
C ARG A 330 6.77 7.38 -10.10
N ILE A 331 5.81 7.54 -10.98
CA ILE A 331 5.04 8.76 -11.19
C ILE A 331 3.62 8.52 -10.67
N THR A 332 3.25 9.15 -9.57
CA THR A 332 1.87 9.11 -9.05
C THR A 332 0.93 9.81 -10.03
N ILE A 333 -0.28 9.29 -10.19
CA ILE A 333 -1.32 9.95 -11.01
C ILE A 333 -1.94 11.10 -10.22
N GLY A 334 -1.76 12.31 -10.74
CA GLY A 334 -2.36 13.55 -10.24
C GLY A 334 -3.72 13.87 -10.87
N THR A 335 -4.16 15.12 -10.71
CA THR A 335 -5.28 15.64 -11.52
C THR A 335 -4.88 15.79 -12.99
N ASP A 336 -5.85 15.94 -13.88
CA ASP A 336 -5.57 16.16 -15.31
C ASP A 336 -4.63 17.35 -15.52
N GLU A 337 -4.86 18.48 -14.83
CA GLU A 337 -4.01 19.67 -14.93
C GLU A 337 -2.58 19.42 -14.41
N GLN A 338 -2.42 18.60 -13.37
CA GLN A 338 -1.10 18.24 -12.86
C GLN A 338 -0.36 17.34 -13.84
N MET A 339 -1.06 16.38 -14.45
CA MET A 339 -0.47 15.49 -15.45
C MET A 339 -0.12 16.23 -16.76
N ASP A 340 -0.93 17.19 -17.18
CA ASP A 340 -0.63 18.05 -18.35
C ASP A 340 0.65 18.86 -18.13
N LYS A 341 0.84 19.43 -16.95
CA LYS A 341 2.07 20.14 -16.59
C LYS A 341 3.28 19.19 -16.54
N LEU A 342 3.12 17.98 -16.00
CA LEU A 342 4.17 16.96 -16.02
C LEU A 342 4.56 16.59 -17.45
N ILE A 343 3.60 16.32 -18.34
CA ILE A 343 3.87 15.95 -19.74
C ILE A 343 4.56 17.08 -20.48
N SER A 344 4.13 18.33 -20.27
CA SER A 344 4.82 19.50 -20.85
C SER A 344 6.28 19.59 -20.41
N ALA A 345 6.54 19.47 -19.10
CA ALA A 345 7.90 19.48 -18.55
C ALA A 345 8.76 18.31 -19.08
N LEU A 346 8.19 17.10 -19.16
CA LEU A 346 8.88 15.94 -19.72
C LEU A 346 9.20 16.16 -21.20
N SER A 347 8.30 16.74 -21.98
CA SER A 347 8.56 17.06 -23.41
C SER A 347 9.76 17.99 -23.60
N GLU A 348 9.96 18.97 -22.72
CA GLU A 348 11.11 19.87 -22.75
C GLU A 348 12.42 19.17 -22.29
N ILE A 349 12.31 18.20 -21.37
CA ILE A 349 13.46 17.51 -20.79
C ILE A 349 14.04 16.46 -21.76
N VAL A 350 13.16 15.75 -22.49
CA VAL A 350 13.56 14.60 -23.32
C VAL A 350 13.53 14.87 -24.80
N GLY A 351 12.93 15.99 -25.26
CA GLY A 351 12.90 16.48 -26.65
C GLY A 351 14.11 17.28 -26.91
#